data_2ee96d6d3dd11ffa93d86fd4232fbfbd
#
_entry.id   2ee96d6d3dd11ffa93d86fd4232fbfbd
#
_cell.length_a   1.000
_cell.length_b   1.000
_cell.length_c   1.000
_cell.angle_alpha   90.00
_cell.angle_beta   90.00
_cell.angle_gamma   90.00
#
_symmetry.space_group_name_H-M   'P 1'
#
loop_
_entity.id
_entity.type
_entity.pdbx_description
1 polymer ?
#
loop_
_entity_poly.entity_id
_entity_poly.type
_entity_poly.pdbx_seq_one_letter_code
_entity_poly.pdbx_strand_id
1 'polypeptide(L)'
;MVSSISMFYDLPDPVQFAKDIYSVLDTDGIWTCEQSYLLSMLRTNSIDTICHEHLEYYSLYQVKEIADRANFKIIDVKFNDCNGGSFRIYFAKRESTLYNENCELINKILKEEIDYGILNDNIFENFLSDCDIEVKRLRDFVDIVNKNGKKIYVYGASTKGNCLLQYANLCEVDMKYAVERNPKKIGKMTNTGIKIIGEETMRENPPDYLLVLPWHFREEIIVREKEFLDAGGQFVFPFPHFEIIGSKPKALISGCDGMIAHYVKDCFTDYNLYGIGHSEPNYETNITNFYFDMNNSNTLEHTLSIIKPDVIIHLASISSSHYAFNNPIETLRCNGLLTAQICDIIHRKGWNTKLFNASSSEIYKGHIDYSVKENDHNMFHLHPYSIAKTMGHSMVEFYRNVYGLPFSNGVIFTTESPLKKPVFLLNKVTNHIKEWKNGNKSVLQVGNLDSYRNILHASDVANAIHTIVSQKNGDTYLICNSESHKVYDLVIKLYSNYGIELEKKDNILYERATGLDVIIIQDKQLGFDSIPTNIRGEATKLRELGWKPLVNIETILGELV
;
A
#
# COMPACT_ATOMS: atom_id res chain seq x y z
N MET A 1 38.01 36.19 12.83
CA MET A 1 37.24 34.99 12.39
C MET A 1 36.70 35.27 11.00
N VAL A 2 36.80 34.28 10.09
CA VAL A 2 36.19 34.30 8.75
C VAL A 2 35.18 33.15 8.70
N SER A 3 34.07 33.33 8.00
CA SER A 3 33.08 32.27 7.78
C SER A 3 32.70 32.13 6.31
N SER A 4 32.61 30.90 5.81
CA SER A 4 32.06 30.55 4.51
C SER A 4 30.97 29.51 4.72
N ILE A 5 29.74 29.86 4.36
CA ILE A 5 28.56 29.01 4.62
C ILE A 5 27.81 28.80 3.33
N SER A 6 27.63 27.52 2.95
CA SER A 6 26.90 27.07 1.76
C SER A 6 27.35 27.73 0.46
N MET A 7 28.68 27.83 0.25
CA MET A 7 29.25 28.45 -0.95
C MET A 7 30.59 27.81 -1.39
N PHE A 8 31.24 27.01 -0.53
CA PHE A 8 32.56 26.48 -0.83
C PHE A 8 32.55 25.47 -1.98
N TYR A 9 31.45 24.76 -2.15
CA TYR A 9 31.22 23.81 -3.23
C TYR A 9 30.93 24.47 -4.60
N ASP A 10 30.74 25.79 -4.63
CA ASP A 10 30.48 26.58 -5.86
C ASP A 10 31.78 27.17 -6.44
N LEU A 11 32.90 26.94 -5.76
CA LEU A 11 34.17 27.60 -6.10
C LEU A 11 34.92 26.82 -7.21
N PRO A 12 35.38 27.51 -8.27
CA PRO A 12 36.16 26.87 -9.32
C PRO A 12 37.61 26.53 -8.86
N ASP A 13 38.14 27.21 -7.82
CA ASP A 13 39.43 26.95 -7.22
C ASP A 13 39.37 27.08 -5.70
N PRO A 14 38.96 26.02 -4.99
CA PRO A 14 38.81 25.99 -3.55
C PRO A 14 40.15 26.14 -2.81
N VAL A 15 41.24 25.68 -3.42
CA VAL A 15 42.60 25.80 -2.84
C VAL A 15 43.05 27.24 -2.85
N GLN A 16 42.85 27.99 -3.95
CA GLN A 16 43.19 29.40 -4.01
C GLN A 16 42.34 30.19 -3.02
N PHE A 17 41.05 29.91 -2.95
CA PHE A 17 40.17 30.55 -1.96
C PHE A 17 40.66 30.35 -0.51
N ALA A 18 41.02 29.11 -0.18
CA ALA A 18 41.57 28.81 1.15
C ALA A 18 42.91 29.58 1.41
N LYS A 19 43.77 29.72 0.41
CA LYS A 19 45.00 30.54 0.52
C LYS A 19 44.68 32.04 0.70
N ASP A 20 43.66 32.52 0.05
CA ASP A 20 43.22 33.93 0.21
C ASP A 20 42.71 34.18 1.63
N ILE A 21 41.93 33.25 2.19
CA ILE A 21 41.53 33.28 3.61
C ILE A 21 42.74 33.22 4.52
N TYR A 22 43.71 32.34 4.23
CA TYR A 22 44.94 32.25 4.99
C TYR A 22 45.67 33.62 5.03
N SER A 23 45.72 34.35 3.91
CA SER A 23 46.42 35.61 3.79
C SER A 23 45.80 36.73 4.65
N VAL A 24 44.48 36.73 4.84
CA VAL A 24 43.75 37.79 5.58
C VAL A 24 43.44 37.41 7.03
N LEU A 25 43.57 36.12 7.38
CA LEU A 25 43.31 35.66 8.72
C LEU A 25 44.52 35.93 9.63
N ASP A 26 44.25 36.35 10.86
CA ASP A 26 45.28 36.46 11.90
C ASP A 26 45.93 35.11 12.19
N THR A 27 47.14 35.12 12.79
CA THR A 27 47.86 33.87 13.15
C THR A 27 47.01 32.95 14.00
N ASP A 28 46.29 33.49 14.98
CA ASP A 28 45.38 32.76 15.86
C ASP A 28 43.90 32.97 15.48
N GLY A 29 43.65 33.32 14.22
CA GLY A 29 42.30 33.43 13.69
C GLY A 29 41.73 32.07 13.36
N ILE A 30 40.38 31.98 13.37
CA ILE A 30 39.63 30.80 12.98
C ILE A 30 38.88 31.06 11.67
N TRP A 31 38.98 30.14 10.74
CA TRP A 31 38.10 30.03 9.59
C TRP A 31 37.05 28.94 9.84
N THR A 32 35.79 29.26 9.67
CA THR A 32 34.68 28.31 9.77
C THR A 32 34.08 28.11 8.39
N CYS A 33 34.07 26.85 7.93
CA CYS A 33 33.42 26.45 6.68
C CYS A 33 32.26 25.50 6.96
N GLU A 34 31.07 25.82 6.48
CA GLU A 34 29.91 24.93 6.56
C GLU A 34 29.35 24.67 5.17
N GLN A 35 29.11 23.40 4.86
CA GLN A 35 28.62 22.99 3.56
C GLN A 35 28.00 21.59 3.60
N SER A 36 27.31 21.20 2.51
CA SER A 36 26.76 19.86 2.34
C SER A 36 27.88 18.81 2.44
N TYR A 37 27.59 17.71 3.13
CA TYR A 37 28.51 16.59 3.36
C TYR A 37 28.24 15.46 2.40
N LEU A 38 29.23 15.08 1.59
CA LEU A 38 29.10 14.05 0.56
C LEU A 38 28.53 12.73 1.11
N LEU A 39 29.01 12.26 2.26
CA LEU A 39 28.56 11.00 2.83
C LEU A 39 27.06 11.05 3.25
N SER A 40 26.59 12.21 3.73
CA SER A 40 25.16 12.40 4.00
C SER A 40 24.36 12.39 2.70
N MET A 41 24.82 13.05 1.65
CA MET A 41 24.19 13.04 0.33
C MET A 41 24.01 11.60 -0.20
N LEU A 42 25.08 10.79 -0.12
CA LEU A 42 25.04 9.39 -0.56
C LEU A 42 24.05 8.55 0.26
N ARG A 43 24.03 8.72 1.59
CA ARG A 43 23.15 7.99 2.52
C ARG A 43 21.67 8.37 2.39
N THR A 44 21.39 9.57 1.96
CA THR A 44 20.02 10.10 1.85
C THR A 44 19.48 10.13 0.42
N ASN A 45 20.23 9.57 -0.54
CA ASN A 45 19.87 9.56 -1.96
C ASN A 45 19.58 10.97 -2.53
N SER A 46 20.26 12.01 -2.01
CA SER A 46 19.97 13.41 -2.31
C SER A 46 20.45 13.82 -3.70
N ILE A 47 19.89 13.22 -4.76
CA ILE A 47 20.19 13.54 -6.16
C ILE A 47 19.86 15.01 -6.49
N ASP A 48 18.88 15.58 -5.78
CA ASP A 48 18.48 16.99 -5.88
C ASP A 48 19.58 17.98 -5.51
N THR A 49 20.64 17.53 -4.82
CA THR A 49 21.83 18.30 -4.54
C THR A 49 22.71 18.47 -5.78
N ILE A 50 22.57 17.62 -6.79
CA ILE A 50 23.30 17.72 -8.06
C ILE A 50 22.63 18.80 -8.91
N CYS A 51 23.17 20.01 -8.87
CA CYS A 51 22.69 21.17 -9.62
C CYS A 51 23.84 21.93 -10.26
N HIS A 52 23.53 22.79 -11.22
CA HIS A 52 24.55 23.53 -11.99
C HIS A 52 25.39 24.51 -11.15
N GLU A 53 24.91 24.91 -9.96
CA GLU A 53 25.60 25.79 -9.04
C GLU A 53 26.69 25.04 -8.24
N HIS A 54 26.52 23.73 -7.97
CA HIS A 54 27.43 22.92 -7.18
C HIS A 54 28.48 22.28 -8.10
N LEU A 55 29.69 22.81 -8.11
CA LEU A 55 30.80 22.32 -8.91
C LEU A 55 31.47 21.09 -8.29
N GLU A 56 31.42 20.99 -6.95
CA GLU A 56 32.14 19.97 -6.18
C GLU A 56 31.27 19.41 -5.05
N TYR A 57 31.59 18.18 -4.62
CA TYR A 57 30.93 17.49 -3.50
C TYR A 57 31.99 16.97 -2.54
N TYR A 58 32.01 17.50 -1.31
CA TYR A 58 33.12 17.27 -0.38
C TYR A 58 32.77 16.30 0.73
N SER A 59 33.71 15.33 0.94
CA SER A 59 33.90 14.65 2.21
C SER A 59 35.02 15.34 3.01
N LEU A 60 35.27 14.90 4.25
CA LEU A 60 36.35 15.43 5.05
C LEU A 60 37.72 15.07 4.41
N TYR A 61 37.79 13.94 3.69
CA TYR A 61 39.02 13.50 2.99
C TYR A 61 39.51 14.56 2.01
N GLN A 62 38.65 15.07 1.10
CA GLN A 62 39.05 16.11 0.14
C GLN A 62 39.30 17.45 0.83
N VAL A 63 38.46 17.83 1.83
CA VAL A 63 38.64 19.08 2.55
C VAL A 63 39.92 19.11 3.34
N LYS A 64 40.35 17.98 3.89
CA LYS A 64 41.64 17.87 4.57
C LYS A 64 42.81 18.10 3.61
N GLU A 65 42.77 17.53 2.41
CA GLU A 65 43.78 17.78 1.38
C GLU A 65 43.87 19.27 0.99
N ILE A 66 42.71 19.92 0.82
CA ILE A 66 42.64 21.37 0.53
C ILE A 66 43.25 22.17 1.69
N ALA A 67 42.91 21.83 2.93
CA ALA A 67 43.44 22.48 4.13
C ALA A 67 44.97 22.34 4.21
N ASP A 68 45.50 21.13 3.98
CA ASP A 68 46.95 20.86 3.97
C ASP A 68 47.68 21.67 2.89
N ARG A 69 47.13 21.78 1.68
CA ARG A 69 47.67 22.58 0.56
C ARG A 69 47.60 24.10 0.80
N ALA A 70 46.68 24.55 1.64
CA ALA A 70 46.53 25.95 2.03
C ALA A 70 47.17 26.27 3.38
N ASN A 71 47.94 25.37 3.99
CA ASN A 71 48.66 25.50 5.25
C ASN A 71 47.71 25.70 6.48
N PHE A 72 46.52 25.13 6.43
CA PHE A 72 45.58 25.02 7.56
C PHE A 72 45.68 23.68 8.27
N LYS A 73 45.28 23.65 9.54
CA LYS A 73 44.93 22.45 10.30
C LYS A 73 43.46 22.47 10.70
N ILE A 74 42.84 21.31 10.80
CA ILE A 74 41.44 21.15 11.22
C ILE A 74 41.43 21.00 12.74
N ILE A 75 40.74 21.91 13.44
CA ILE A 75 40.66 21.92 14.90
C ILE A 75 39.40 21.31 15.44
N ASP A 76 38.28 21.31 14.67
CA ASP A 76 37.03 20.65 15.03
C ASP A 76 36.16 20.43 13.80
N VAL A 77 35.23 19.46 13.89
CA VAL A 77 34.21 19.16 12.88
C VAL A 77 32.88 18.89 13.58
N LYS A 78 31.80 19.55 13.16
CA LYS A 78 30.46 19.33 13.67
C LYS A 78 29.50 19.03 12.53
N PHE A 79 28.63 18.04 12.74
CA PHE A 79 27.59 17.69 11.79
C PHE A 79 26.24 18.29 12.21
N ASN A 80 25.40 18.59 11.21
CA ASN A 80 24.02 19.02 11.40
C ASN A 80 23.16 18.57 10.22
N ASP A 81 21.82 18.73 10.34
CA ASP A 81 20.84 18.25 9.35
C ASP A 81 20.51 19.30 8.27
N CYS A 82 21.22 20.44 8.25
CA CYS A 82 20.98 21.46 7.24
C CYS A 82 21.18 20.91 5.82
N ASN A 83 20.25 21.26 4.93
CA ASN A 83 20.27 20.84 3.51
C ASN A 83 20.34 19.33 3.26
N GLY A 84 19.85 18.50 4.19
CA GLY A 84 19.91 17.05 4.09
C GLY A 84 21.19 16.43 4.67
N GLY A 85 21.96 17.20 5.43
CA GLY A 85 23.18 16.83 6.11
C GLY A 85 24.38 17.66 5.69
N SER A 86 24.85 18.47 6.62
CA SER A 86 26.01 19.36 6.44
C SER A 86 27.05 19.09 7.51
N PHE A 87 28.28 19.48 7.21
CA PHE A 87 29.36 19.51 8.18
C PHE A 87 29.96 20.92 8.28
N ARG A 88 30.22 21.32 9.51
CA ARG A 88 30.88 22.56 9.84
C ARG A 88 32.27 22.25 10.31
N ILE A 89 33.29 22.78 9.61
CA ILE A 89 34.69 22.53 9.84
C ILE A 89 35.32 23.80 10.35
N TYR A 90 36.15 23.67 11.38
CA TYR A 90 36.89 24.78 11.98
C TYR A 90 38.37 24.61 11.66
N PHE A 91 38.94 25.64 11.07
CA PHE A 91 40.35 25.66 10.67
C PHE A 91 41.13 26.71 11.45
N ALA A 92 42.36 26.41 11.77
CA ALA A 92 43.36 27.37 12.23
C ALA A 92 44.60 27.29 11.35
N LYS A 93 45.39 28.34 11.30
CA LYS A 93 46.69 28.32 10.63
C LYS A 93 47.58 27.26 11.26
N ARG A 94 48.40 26.57 10.47
CA ARG A 94 49.27 25.47 10.96
C ARG A 94 50.27 25.97 11.99
N GLU A 95 50.78 27.20 11.86
CA GLU A 95 51.71 27.86 12.79
C GLU A 95 51.04 28.35 14.09
N SER A 96 49.73 28.46 14.18
CA SER A 96 49.07 28.84 15.44
C SER A 96 49.38 27.80 16.54
N THR A 97 49.81 28.29 17.69
CA THR A 97 50.09 27.49 18.89
C THR A 97 48.89 27.44 19.85
N LEU A 98 47.87 28.25 19.57
CA LEU A 98 46.66 28.36 20.42
C LEU A 98 45.71 27.19 20.26
N TYR A 99 45.67 26.63 19.06
CA TYR A 99 44.75 25.50 18.72
C TYR A 99 45.55 24.29 18.30
N ASN A 100 45.11 23.11 18.78
CA ASN A 100 45.65 21.82 18.35
C ASN A 100 44.76 21.19 17.28
N GLU A 101 45.37 20.45 16.36
CA GLU A 101 44.63 19.62 15.43
C GLU A 101 43.89 18.51 16.19
N ASN A 102 42.60 18.29 15.91
CA ASN A 102 41.80 17.24 16.52
C ASN A 102 42.00 15.91 15.76
N CYS A 103 43.23 15.36 15.86
CA CYS A 103 43.61 14.14 15.12
C CYS A 103 42.68 12.95 15.41
N GLU A 104 42.21 12.79 16.64
CA GLU A 104 41.32 11.67 17.01
C GLU A 104 39.99 11.74 16.26
N LEU A 105 39.34 12.91 16.30
CA LEU A 105 38.08 13.11 15.59
C LEU A 105 38.22 12.99 14.08
N ILE A 106 39.27 13.63 13.53
CA ILE A 106 39.57 13.61 12.09
C ILE A 106 39.80 12.17 11.61
N ASN A 107 40.65 11.41 12.30
CA ASN A 107 40.95 10.03 11.93
C ASN A 107 39.71 9.12 12.03
N LYS A 108 38.82 9.37 13.01
CA LYS A 108 37.55 8.66 13.13
C LYS A 108 36.65 8.91 11.93
N ILE A 109 36.47 10.18 11.51
CA ILE A 109 35.62 10.55 10.38
C ILE A 109 36.22 10.02 9.07
N LEU A 110 37.54 10.20 8.85
CA LEU A 110 38.21 9.69 7.66
C LEU A 110 38.09 8.17 7.54
N LYS A 111 38.22 7.46 8.66
CA LYS A 111 38.01 6.01 8.67
C LYS A 111 36.55 5.65 8.29
N GLU A 112 35.57 6.32 8.84
CA GLU A 112 34.18 6.11 8.49
C GLU A 112 33.92 6.34 7.00
N GLU A 113 34.46 7.41 6.42
CA GLU A 113 34.38 7.72 5.00
C GLU A 113 35.02 6.64 4.12
N ILE A 114 36.24 6.17 4.48
CA ILE A 114 36.92 5.12 3.76
C ILE A 114 36.21 3.78 3.88
N ASP A 115 35.77 3.42 5.10
CA ASP A 115 35.05 2.18 5.36
C ASP A 115 33.69 2.16 4.60
N TYR A 116 33.07 3.33 4.40
CA TYR A 116 31.87 3.49 3.55
C TYR A 116 32.18 3.33 2.06
N GLY A 117 33.42 3.57 1.64
CA GLY A 117 33.90 3.34 0.28
C GLY A 117 33.96 4.59 -0.61
N ILE A 118 34.11 5.80 -0.04
CA ILE A 118 34.14 7.05 -0.83
C ILE A 118 35.28 7.14 -1.86
N LEU A 119 36.31 6.27 -1.74
CA LEU A 119 37.42 6.15 -2.69
C LEU A 119 37.14 5.12 -3.79
N ASN A 120 35.97 4.50 -3.81
CA ASN A 120 35.58 3.48 -4.77
C ASN A 120 34.44 3.99 -5.68
N ASP A 121 34.65 3.95 -6.99
CA ASP A 121 33.67 4.42 -7.97
C ASP A 121 32.30 3.71 -7.87
N ASN A 122 32.32 2.43 -7.48
CA ASN A 122 31.07 1.65 -7.33
C ASN A 122 30.05 2.28 -6.38
N ILE A 123 30.48 3.10 -5.40
CA ILE A 123 29.55 3.74 -4.47
C ILE A 123 28.68 4.78 -5.17
N PHE A 124 29.23 5.47 -6.16
CA PHE A 124 28.50 6.47 -6.94
C PHE A 124 27.55 5.80 -7.92
N GLU A 125 27.93 4.64 -8.48
CA GLU A 125 27.02 3.83 -9.30
C GLU A 125 25.84 3.30 -8.48
N ASN A 126 26.10 2.80 -7.26
CA ASN A 126 25.05 2.39 -6.33
C ASN A 126 24.14 3.55 -5.94
N PHE A 127 24.71 4.72 -5.62
CA PHE A 127 23.94 5.93 -5.32
C PHE A 127 23.01 6.31 -6.46
N LEU A 128 23.48 6.31 -7.71
CA LEU A 128 22.63 6.61 -8.87
C LEU A 128 21.53 5.56 -9.04
N SER A 129 21.86 4.28 -8.89
CA SER A 129 20.89 3.20 -8.94
C SER A 129 19.81 3.33 -7.87
N ASP A 130 20.18 3.66 -6.63
CA ASP A 130 19.25 3.87 -5.54
C ASP A 130 18.36 5.11 -5.78
N CYS A 131 18.93 6.19 -6.30
CA CYS A 131 18.18 7.38 -6.71
C CYS A 131 17.17 7.06 -7.81
N ASP A 132 17.57 6.28 -8.83
CA ASP A 132 16.69 5.86 -9.93
C ASP A 132 15.49 5.05 -9.41
N ILE A 133 15.70 4.19 -8.42
CA ILE A 133 14.63 3.42 -7.79
C ILE A 133 13.62 4.35 -7.08
N GLU A 134 14.10 5.32 -6.29
CA GLU A 134 13.21 6.23 -5.57
C GLU A 134 12.48 7.20 -6.53
N VAL A 135 13.17 7.70 -7.55
CA VAL A 135 12.58 8.55 -8.59
C VAL A 135 11.55 7.79 -9.42
N LYS A 136 11.83 6.52 -9.74
CA LYS A 136 10.86 5.67 -10.41
C LYS A 136 9.60 5.47 -9.56
N ARG A 137 9.73 5.25 -8.26
CA ARG A 137 8.57 5.18 -7.34
C ARG A 137 7.76 6.46 -7.35
N LEU A 138 8.43 7.62 -7.32
CA LEU A 138 7.78 8.91 -7.41
C LEU A 138 7.02 9.06 -8.73
N ARG A 139 7.64 8.75 -9.87
CA ARG A 139 7.00 8.84 -11.19
C ARG A 139 5.78 7.94 -11.29
N ASP A 140 5.95 6.64 -10.95
CA ASP A 140 4.87 5.67 -10.97
C ASP A 140 3.69 6.10 -10.07
N PHE A 141 3.99 6.69 -8.91
CA PHE A 141 2.96 7.22 -8.01
C PHE A 141 2.21 8.41 -8.60
N VAL A 142 2.91 9.38 -9.19
CA VAL A 142 2.28 10.55 -9.84
C VAL A 142 1.37 10.09 -10.98
N ASP A 143 1.80 9.15 -11.80
CA ASP A 143 0.99 8.59 -12.88
C ASP A 143 -0.28 7.92 -12.34
N ILE A 144 -0.18 7.18 -11.24
CA ILE A 144 -1.32 6.53 -10.58
C ILE A 144 -2.28 7.57 -10.01
N VAL A 145 -1.79 8.60 -9.33
CA VAL A 145 -2.61 9.69 -8.78
C VAL A 145 -3.43 10.34 -9.89
N ASN A 146 -2.77 10.70 -11.00
CA ASN A 146 -3.41 11.32 -12.15
C ASN A 146 -4.44 10.39 -12.82
N LYS A 147 -4.11 9.11 -12.98
CA LYS A 147 -5.02 8.09 -13.53
C LYS A 147 -6.28 7.91 -12.68
N ASN A 148 -6.17 8.10 -11.37
CA ASN A 148 -7.31 8.06 -10.43
C ASN A 148 -8.08 9.40 -10.35
N GLY A 149 -7.75 10.39 -11.17
CA GLY A 149 -8.39 11.71 -11.17
C GLY A 149 -8.13 12.54 -9.91
N LYS A 150 -7.15 12.14 -9.10
CA LYS A 150 -6.75 12.84 -7.89
C LYS A 150 -5.75 13.95 -8.22
N LYS A 151 -5.70 14.96 -7.35
CA LYS A 151 -4.84 16.13 -7.54
C LYS A 151 -3.54 15.98 -6.75
N ILE A 152 -2.41 16.22 -7.40
CA ILE A 152 -1.11 16.34 -6.75
C ILE A 152 -0.49 17.69 -7.12
N TYR A 153 -0.01 18.44 -6.11
CA TYR A 153 0.73 19.69 -6.31
C TYR A 153 2.14 19.54 -5.75
N VAL A 154 3.07 20.26 -6.34
CA VAL A 154 4.42 20.41 -5.79
C VAL A 154 4.36 21.35 -4.58
N TYR A 155 5.09 21.06 -3.50
CA TYR A 155 5.27 21.92 -2.36
C TYR A 155 6.74 22.36 -2.24
N GLY A 156 7.00 23.66 -2.46
CA GLY A 156 8.32 24.28 -2.53
C GLY A 156 8.91 24.31 -3.95
N ALA A 157 9.25 25.50 -4.44
CA ALA A 157 9.86 25.71 -5.76
C ALA A 157 11.32 26.20 -5.61
N SER A 158 12.18 25.35 -4.98
CA SER A 158 13.62 25.60 -4.80
C SER A 158 14.44 25.18 -6.02
N THR A 159 15.73 25.59 -6.10
CA THR A 159 16.66 25.11 -7.12
C THR A 159 16.79 23.59 -7.09
N LYS A 160 17.08 23.01 -5.91
CA LYS A 160 17.14 21.55 -5.71
C LYS A 160 15.86 20.85 -6.15
N GLY A 161 14.70 21.42 -5.80
CA GLY A 161 13.41 20.88 -6.22
C GLY A 161 13.23 20.85 -7.74
N ASN A 162 13.70 21.89 -8.44
CA ASN A 162 13.68 21.90 -9.91
C ASN A 162 14.59 20.81 -10.51
N CYS A 163 15.74 20.53 -9.89
CA CYS A 163 16.60 19.43 -10.33
C CYS A 163 15.88 18.07 -10.22
N LEU A 164 15.20 17.83 -9.10
CA LEU A 164 14.41 16.61 -8.94
C LEU A 164 13.26 16.50 -9.96
N LEU A 165 12.50 17.60 -10.19
CA LEU A 165 11.43 17.61 -11.17
C LEU A 165 11.95 17.27 -12.58
N GLN A 166 13.11 17.82 -12.96
CA GLN A 166 13.76 17.53 -14.24
C GLN A 166 14.25 16.08 -14.31
N TYR A 167 14.91 15.60 -13.26
CA TYR A 167 15.41 14.22 -13.19
C TYR A 167 14.30 13.18 -13.23
N ALA A 168 13.18 13.45 -12.55
CA ALA A 168 11.98 12.62 -12.55
C ALA A 168 11.11 12.80 -13.82
N ASN A 169 11.49 13.72 -14.71
CA ASN A 169 10.70 14.10 -15.90
C ASN A 169 9.25 14.48 -15.55
N LEU A 170 9.07 15.30 -14.49
CA LEU A 170 7.77 15.78 -14.00
C LEU A 170 7.55 17.23 -14.43
N CYS A 171 6.40 17.52 -15.03
CA CYS A 171 6.10 18.82 -15.64
C CYS A 171 4.63 19.25 -15.41
N GLU A 172 4.20 20.34 -16.10
CA GLU A 172 2.85 20.90 -15.98
C GLU A 172 1.72 19.94 -16.41
N VAL A 173 2.03 18.91 -17.20
CA VAL A 173 1.06 17.88 -17.58
C VAL A 173 0.78 16.93 -16.40
N ASP A 174 1.80 16.68 -15.57
CA ASP A 174 1.70 15.79 -14.41
C ASP A 174 1.11 16.48 -13.19
N MET A 175 1.49 17.77 -12.96
CA MET A 175 1.11 18.53 -11.79
C MET A 175 0.77 19.97 -12.15
N LYS A 176 -0.44 20.39 -11.79
CA LYS A 176 -0.96 21.71 -12.19
C LYS A 176 -0.26 22.89 -11.52
N TYR A 177 0.14 22.74 -10.27
CA TYR A 177 0.66 23.84 -9.45
C TYR A 177 1.87 23.43 -8.61
N ALA A 178 2.75 24.43 -8.39
CA ALA A 178 3.80 24.40 -7.37
C ALA A 178 3.51 25.45 -6.30
N VAL A 179 3.43 25.07 -5.05
CA VAL A 179 3.12 25.93 -3.92
C VAL A 179 4.41 26.54 -3.38
N GLU A 180 4.45 27.85 -3.19
CA GLU A 180 5.66 28.58 -2.76
C GLU A 180 5.28 29.71 -1.78
N ARG A 181 6.14 29.92 -0.78
CA ARG A 181 5.98 31.00 0.22
C ARG A 181 6.56 32.33 -0.23
N ASN A 182 7.62 32.28 -1.06
CA ASN A 182 8.29 33.51 -1.52
C ASN A 182 7.39 34.27 -2.52
N PRO A 183 6.87 35.44 -2.16
CA PRO A 183 5.97 36.18 -3.02
C PRO A 183 6.59 36.58 -4.36
N LYS A 184 7.94 36.68 -4.44
CA LYS A 184 8.65 37.02 -5.68
C LYS A 184 8.61 35.90 -6.73
N LYS A 185 8.28 34.68 -6.31
CA LYS A 185 8.14 33.51 -7.20
C LYS A 185 6.70 33.25 -7.64
N ILE A 186 5.71 33.71 -6.88
CA ILE A 186 4.29 33.53 -7.19
C ILE A 186 3.96 34.13 -8.56
N GLY A 187 3.22 33.39 -9.37
CA GLY A 187 2.86 33.74 -10.74
C GLY A 187 3.90 33.36 -11.81
N LYS A 188 5.10 32.93 -11.39
CA LYS A 188 6.13 32.39 -12.29
C LYS A 188 5.90 30.89 -12.54
N MET A 189 6.82 30.27 -13.26
CA MET A 189 6.85 28.85 -13.54
C MET A 189 8.11 28.19 -12.99
N THR A 190 8.05 26.90 -12.67
CA THR A 190 9.23 26.07 -12.46
C THR A 190 9.97 25.87 -13.80
N ASN A 191 11.18 25.32 -13.75
CA ASN A 191 11.93 25.00 -14.99
C ASN A 191 11.22 23.93 -15.85
N THR A 192 10.28 23.19 -15.27
CA THR A 192 9.47 22.16 -15.97
C THR A 192 8.06 22.65 -16.34
N GLY A 193 7.79 23.95 -16.28
CA GLY A 193 6.55 24.58 -16.73
C GLY A 193 5.42 24.60 -15.70
N ILE A 194 5.61 24.08 -14.49
CA ILE A 194 4.57 24.04 -13.46
C ILE A 194 4.34 25.44 -12.90
N LYS A 195 3.09 25.92 -12.91
CA LYS A 195 2.72 27.26 -12.43
C LYS A 195 2.88 27.37 -10.91
N ILE A 196 3.58 28.43 -10.45
CA ILE A 196 3.80 28.70 -9.04
C ILE A 196 2.65 29.51 -8.45
N ILE A 197 2.06 29.03 -7.35
CA ILE A 197 0.98 29.67 -6.58
C ILE A 197 1.39 29.85 -5.12
N GLY A 198 0.68 30.71 -4.40
CA GLY A 198 0.87 30.91 -2.95
C GLY A 198 0.18 29.81 -2.13
N GLU A 199 0.61 29.67 -0.86
CA GLU A 199 0.01 28.73 0.11
C GLU A 199 -1.48 29.01 0.34
N GLU A 200 -1.91 30.28 0.36
CA GLU A 200 -3.32 30.66 0.53
C GLU A 200 -4.19 30.10 -0.61
N THR A 201 -3.75 30.27 -1.86
CA THR A 201 -4.46 29.73 -3.03
C THR A 201 -4.54 28.20 -2.98
N MET A 202 -3.51 27.54 -2.46
CA MET A 202 -3.53 26.08 -2.25
C MET A 202 -4.56 25.70 -1.18
N ARG A 203 -4.63 26.44 -0.06
CA ARG A 203 -5.59 26.17 1.03
C ARG A 203 -7.04 26.40 0.63
N GLU A 204 -7.32 27.34 -0.30
CA GLU A 204 -8.65 27.54 -0.87
C GLU A 204 -9.09 26.38 -1.78
N ASN A 205 -8.16 25.72 -2.44
CA ASN A 205 -8.43 24.57 -3.32
C ASN A 205 -7.36 23.50 -3.12
N PRO A 206 -7.40 22.76 -2.01
CA PRO A 206 -6.36 21.82 -1.64
C PRO A 206 -6.33 20.62 -2.60
N PRO A 207 -5.12 20.10 -2.88
CA PRO A 207 -4.96 18.83 -3.60
C PRO A 207 -5.18 17.65 -2.66
N ASP A 208 -5.24 16.43 -3.21
CA ASP A 208 -5.20 15.19 -2.41
C ASP A 208 -3.77 14.93 -1.89
N TYR A 209 -2.76 15.32 -2.68
CA TYR A 209 -1.35 15.08 -2.36
C TYR A 209 -0.49 16.32 -2.55
N LEU A 210 0.49 16.50 -1.66
CA LEU A 210 1.56 17.51 -1.77
C LEU A 210 2.92 16.81 -1.90
N LEU A 211 3.56 16.91 -3.08
CA LEU A 211 4.93 16.47 -3.29
C LEU A 211 5.89 17.48 -2.66
N VAL A 212 6.50 17.11 -1.55
CA VAL A 212 7.36 17.98 -0.74
C VAL A 212 8.79 17.90 -1.26
N LEU A 213 9.20 18.91 -2.05
CA LEU A 213 10.57 18.98 -2.59
C LEU A 213 11.60 19.39 -1.52
N PRO A 214 11.35 20.34 -0.59
CA PRO A 214 12.26 20.61 0.51
C PRO A 214 12.12 19.56 1.63
N TRP A 215 12.32 18.30 1.29
CA TRP A 215 12.10 17.13 2.15
C TRP A 215 12.88 17.14 3.47
N HIS A 216 14.03 17.84 3.52
CA HIS A 216 14.84 18.01 4.72
C HIS A 216 14.18 18.89 5.79
N PHE A 217 13.12 19.65 5.46
CA PHE A 217 12.26 20.36 6.40
C PHE A 217 10.99 19.58 6.78
N ARG A 218 11.03 18.25 6.65
CA ARG A 218 9.90 17.34 6.84
C ARG A 218 9.09 17.65 8.10
N GLU A 219 9.73 17.65 9.25
CA GLU A 219 9.04 17.82 10.54
C GLU A 219 8.37 19.19 10.65
N GLU A 220 9.05 20.25 10.21
CA GLU A 220 8.49 21.60 10.20
C GLU A 220 7.29 21.73 9.27
N ILE A 221 7.34 21.08 8.10
CA ILE A 221 6.26 21.11 7.11
C ILE A 221 5.05 20.33 7.62
N ILE A 222 5.26 19.16 8.21
CA ILE A 222 4.19 18.35 8.81
C ILE A 222 3.44 19.14 9.89
N VAL A 223 4.17 19.82 10.77
CA VAL A 223 3.57 20.64 11.83
C VAL A 223 2.83 21.85 11.25
N ARG A 224 3.43 22.54 10.28
CA ARG A 224 2.87 23.74 9.67
C ARG A 224 1.58 23.49 8.89
N GLU A 225 1.55 22.41 8.12
CA GLU A 225 0.41 22.06 7.28
C GLU A 225 -0.47 20.96 7.93
N LYS A 226 -0.54 20.95 9.25
CA LYS A 226 -1.34 20.00 10.01
C LYS A 226 -2.82 20.02 9.60
N GLU A 227 -3.38 21.19 9.32
CA GLU A 227 -4.77 21.33 8.88
C GLU A 227 -5.03 20.62 7.55
N PHE A 228 -4.07 20.64 6.62
CA PHE A 228 -4.15 19.91 5.36
C PHE A 228 -4.20 18.38 5.61
N LEU A 229 -3.35 17.88 6.51
CA LEU A 229 -3.36 16.46 6.90
C LEU A 229 -4.67 16.06 7.60
N ASP A 230 -5.13 16.88 8.55
CA ASP A 230 -6.36 16.63 9.33
C ASP A 230 -7.61 16.64 8.41
N ALA A 231 -7.57 17.42 7.32
CA ALA A 231 -8.59 17.41 6.27
C ALA A 231 -8.54 16.20 5.33
N GLY A 232 -7.55 15.29 5.51
CA GLY A 232 -7.39 14.08 4.72
C GLY A 232 -6.38 14.17 3.57
N GLY A 233 -5.69 15.31 3.44
CA GLY A 233 -4.56 15.47 2.53
C GLY A 233 -3.37 14.60 2.92
N GLN A 234 -2.47 14.33 1.98
CA GLN A 234 -1.29 13.51 2.21
C GLN A 234 -0.04 14.16 1.63
N PHE A 235 1.07 14.06 2.36
CA PHE A 235 2.40 14.43 1.85
C PHE A 235 3.07 13.28 1.13
N VAL A 236 3.84 13.61 0.11
CA VAL A 236 4.73 12.70 -0.60
C VAL A 236 6.15 13.22 -0.44
N PHE A 237 6.99 12.50 0.28
CA PHE A 237 8.42 12.79 0.43
C PHE A 237 9.20 11.90 -0.53
N PRO A 238 9.99 12.48 -1.46
CA PRO A 238 10.76 11.70 -2.43
C PRO A 238 12.01 11.07 -1.82
N PHE A 239 12.61 11.72 -0.80
CA PHE A 239 13.86 11.35 -0.16
C PHE A 239 13.78 11.43 1.37
N PRO A 240 14.67 10.72 2.11
CA PRO A 240 15.73 9.79 1.66
C PRO A 240 15.18 8.51 1.02
N HIS A 241 13.94 8.16 1.28
CA HIS A 241 13.17 7.08 0.68
C HIS A 241 11.78 7.60 0.35
N PHE A 242 11.25 7.16 -0.77
CA PHE A 242 9.89 7.53 -1.15
C PHE A 242 8.90 7.13 -0.04
N GLU A 243 8.11 8.10 0.43
CA GLU A 243 7.16 7.90 1.50
C GLU A 243 5.91 8.77 1.33
N ILE A 244 4.74 8.19 1.65
CA ILE A 244 3.46 8.89 1.71
C ILE A 244 3.05 9.01 3.18
N ILE A 245 2.71 10.24 3.62
CA ILE A 245 2.30 10.53 5.00
C ILE A 245 0.92 11.17 5.00
N GLY A 246 0.02 10.62 5.79
CA GLY A 246 -1.29 11.18 6.10
C GLY A 246 -1.52 11.21 7.60
N SER A 247 -2.62 11.81 8.04
CA SER A 247 -3.04 11.78 9.46
C SER A 247 -3.59 10.43 9.90
N LYS A 248 -4.01 9.60 8.94
CA LYS A 248 -4.60 8.27 9.16
C LYS A 248 -3.62 7.17 8.73
N PRO A 249 -3.66 5.99 9.36
CA PRO A 249 -2.92 4.83 8.89
C PRO A 249 -3.35 4.42 7.47
N LYS A 250 -2.49 3.71 6.77
CA LYS A 250 -2.72 3.26 5.38
C LYS A 250 -3.24 1.83 5.36
N ALA A 251 -4.40 1.63 4.73
CA ALA A 251 -4.93 0.29 4.47
C ALA A 251 -4.92 -0.01 2.97
N LEU A 252 -4.33 -1.14 2.61
CA LEU A 252 -4.29 -1.64 1.25
C LEU A 252 -5.27 -2.79 1.07
N ILE A 253 -6.19 -2.67 0.12
CA ILE A 253 -7.18 -3.68 -0.23
C ILE A 253 -6.76 -4.35 -1.54
N SER A 254 -6.40 -5.63 -1.50
CA SER A 254 -6.23 -6.40 -2.73
C SER A 254 -7.56 -6.99 -3.18
N GLY A 255 -7.85 -6.96 -4.48
CA GLY A 255 -9.18 -7.27 -5.00
C GLY A 255 -10.19 -6.16 -4.68
N CYS A 256 -9.74 -4.92 -4.80
CA CYS A 256 -10.51 -3.71 -4.46
C CYS A 256 -11.76 -3.48 -5.34
N ASP A 257 -11.88 -4.20 -6.46
CA ASP A 257 -13.03 -4.29 -7.35
C ASP A 257 -14.07 -5.33 -6.93
N GLY A 258 -13.79 -6.09 -5.86
CA GLY A 258 -14.64 -7.18 -5.36
C GLY A 258 -15.80 -6.72 -4.49
N MET A 259 -16.82 -7.61 -4.35
CA MET A 259 -18.02 -7.37 -3.56
C MET A 259 -17.74 -6.94 -2.11
N ILE A 260 -16.89 -7.68 -1.38
CA ILE A 260 -16.56 -7.37 0.03
C ILE A 260 -15.80 -6.05 0.12
N ALA A 261 -14.88 -5.78 -0.81
CA ALA A 261 -14.11 -4.54 -0.85
C ALA A 261 -14.99 -3.29 -0.95
N HIS A 262 -16.13 -3.39 -1.62
CA HIS A 262 -17.10 -2.29 -1.70
C HIS A 262 -17.58 -1.87 -0.31
N TYR A 263 -17.89 -2.81 0.57
CA TYR A 263 -18.34 -2.53 1.94
C TYR A 263 -17.19 -2.21 2.91
N VAL A 264 -15.98 -2.69 2.62
CA VAL A 264 -14.78 -2.36 3.42
C VAL A 264 -14.54 -0.86 3.43
N LYS A 265 -14.77 -0.16 2.31
CA LYS A 265 -14.61 1.30 2.22
C LYS A 265 -15.43 2.06 3.27
N ASP A 266 -16.65 1.60 3.52
CA ASP A 266 -17.58 2.26 4.44
C ASP A 266 -17.21 2.00 5.91
N CYS A 267 -16.51 0.90 6.17
CA CYS A 267 -16.05 0.52 7.51
C CYS A 267 -14.69 1.12 7.89
N PHE A 268 -13.81 1.41 6.91
CA PHE A 268 -12.43 1.85 7.13
C PHE A 268 -12.24 3.36 6.95
N THR A 269 -13.16 4.15 7.50
CA THR A 269 -13.13 5.62 7.41
C THR A 269 -12.00 6.27 8.21
N ASP A 270 -11.40 5.53 9.12
CA ASP A 270 -10.24 5.88 9.93
C ASP A 270 -8.88 5.56 9.25
N TYR A 271 -8.91 5.09 7.99
CA TYR A 271 -7.74 4.78 7.17
C TYR A 271 -7.67 5.61 5.89
N ASN A 272 -6.46 5.83 5.39
CA ASN A 272 -6.21 6.21 4.01
C ASN A 272 -6.22 4.93 3.16
N LEU A 273 -7.17 4.84 2.22
CA LEU A 273 -7.43 3.61 1.47
C LEU A 273 -6.67 3.58 0.14
N TYR A 274 -5.99 2.48 -0.09
CA TYR A 274 -5.33 2.13 -1.34
C TYR A 274 -5.87 0.80 -1.86
N GLY A 275 -5.96 0.65 -3.18
CA GLY A 275 -6.47 -0.56 -3.81
C GLY A 275 -5.45 -1.22 -4.73
N ILE A 276 -5.42 -2.54 -4.76
CA ILE A 276 -4.79 -3.32 -5.83
C ILE A 276 -5.89 -4.17 -6.47
N GLY A 277 -6.10 -3.99 -7.77
CA GLY A 277 -7.07 -4.73 -8.54
C GLY A 277 -6.52 -5.20 -9.87
N HIS A 278 -7.25 -6.13 -10.49
CA HIS A 278 -6.95 -6.64 -11.83
C HIS A 278 -7.57 -5.75 -12.92
N SER A 279 -8.67 -5.09 -12.61
CA SER A 279 -9.45 -4.26 -13.54
C SER A 279 -9.80 -2.91 -12.90
N GLU A 280 -10.08 -1.92 -13.75
CA GLU A 280 -10.61 -0.64 -13.29
C GLU A 280 -11.95 -0.85 -12.59
N PRO A 281 -12.16 -0.25 -11.40
CA PRO A 281 -13.44 -0.34 -10.73
C PRO A 281 -14.51 0.36 -11.58
N ASN A 282 -15.66 -0.28 -11.74
CA ASN A 282 -16.81 0.26 -12.49
C ASN A 282 -17.60 1.35 -11.73
N TYR A 283 -17.07 1.86 -10.63
CA TYR A 283 -17.73 2.84 -9.76
C TYR A 283 -16.72 3.84 -9.20
N GLU A 284 -17.17 5.06 -8.94
CA GLU A 284 -16.35 6.07 -8.27
C GLU A 284 -15.90 5.57 -6.89
N THR A 285 -14.60 5.63 -6.64
CA THR A 285 -14.01 5.19 -5.38
C THR A 285 -13.15 6.29 -4.79
N ASN A 286 -13.17 6.44 -3.47
CA ASN A 286 -12.24 7.29 -2.73
C ASN A 286 -10.86 6.63 -2.56
N ILE A 287 -10.67 5.43 -3.13
CA ILE A 287 -9.46 4.64 -3.05
C ILE A 287 -8.48 5.07 -4.14
N THR A 288 -7.20 5.17 -3.81
CA THR A 288 -6.14 5.30 -4.81
C THR A 288 -5.78 3.90 -5.30
N ASN A 289 -6.19 3.57 -6.54
CA ASN A 289 -6.06 2.23 -7.08
C ASN A 289 -4.76 2.04 -7.86
N PHE A 290 -4.06 0.96 -7.56
CA PHE A 290 -2.91 0.46 -8.29
C PHE A 290 -3.34 -0.76 -9.10
N TYR A 291 -2.96 -0.81 -10.38
CA TYR A 291 -3.24 -1.97 -11.22
C TYR A 291 -2.05 -2.91 -11.17
N PHE A 292 -2.30 -4.15 -10.75
CA PHE A 292 -1.28 -5.14 -10.53
C PHE A 292 -1.49 -6.37 -11.41
N ASP A 293 -0.44 -6.76 -12.14
CA ASP A 293 -0.37 -8.05 -12.81
C ASP A 293 0.13 -9.12 -11.83
N MET A 294 -0.77 -10.01 -11.39
CA MET A 294 -0.47 -11.11 -10.47
C MET A 294 0.64 -12.05 -10.97
N ASN A 295 0.92 -12.06 -12.26
CA ASN A 295 1.99 -12.88 -12.84
C ASN A 295 3.38 -12.26 -12.64
N ASN A 296 3.44 -11.00 -12.20
CA ASN A 296 4.69 -10.26 -11.99
C ASN A 296 4.90 -9.93 -10.50
N SER A 297 5.68 -10.77 -9.83
CA SER A 297 6.03 -10.58 -8.40
C SER A 297 6.79 -9.29 -8.12
N ASN A 298 7.61 -8.81 -9.06
CA ASN A 298 8.36 -7.57 -8.90
C ASN A 298 7.41 -6.36 -8.86
N THR A 299 6.33 -6.38 -9.64
CA THR A 299 5.31 -5.33 -9.60
C THR A 299 4.58 -5.28 -8.26
N LEU A 300 4.30 -6.44 -7.64
CA LEU A 300 3.71 -6.51 -6.31
C LEU A 300 4.63 -5.88 -5.27
N GLU A 301 5.90 -6.31 -5.21
CA GLU A 301 6.87 -5.78 -4.25
C GLU A 301 7.10 -4.27 -4.45
N HIS A 302 7.17 -3.82 -5.70
CA HIS A 302 7.30 -2.40 -6.04
C HIS A 302 6.09 -1.60 -5.53
N THR A 303 4.86 -2.05 -5.83
CA THR A 303 3.63 -1.39 -5.38
C THR A 303 3.53 -1.33 -3.86
N LEU A 304 3.81 -2.44 -3.17
CA LEU A 304 3.83 -2.48 -1.71
C LEU A 304 4.90 -1.53 -1.12
N SER A 305 6.05 -1.39 -1.79
CA SER A 305 7.12 -0.48 -1.37
C SER A 305 6.77 1.00 -1.56
N ILE A 306 5.93 1.34 -2.54
CA ILE A 306 5.37 2.70 -2.72
C ILE A 306 4.42 3.03 -1.56
N ILE A 307 3.46 2.15 -1.29
CA ILE A 307 2.39 2.42 -0.32
C ILE A 307 2.91 2.30 1.12
N LYS A 308 3.72 1.27 1.41
CA LYS A 308 4.13 0.84 2.76
C LYS A 308 2.92 0.82 3.71
N PRO A 309 1.94 -0.07 3.47
CA PRO A 309 0.69 -0.07 4.20
C PRO A 309 0.88 -0.51 5.66
N ASP A 310 0.12 0.10 6.57
CA ASP A 310 0.02 -0.34 7.97
C ASP A 310 -0.83 -1.62 8.09
N VAL A 311 -1.80 -1.75 7.19
CA VAL A 311 -2.71 -2.91 7.11
C VAL A 311 -2.88 -3.34 5.67
N ILE A 312 -2.79 -4.65 5.40
CA ILE A 312 -3.19 -5.27 4.12
C ILE A 312 -4.44 -6.11 4.35
N ILE A 313 -5.51 -5.80 3.59
CA ILE A 313 -6.76 -6.56 3.52
C ILE A 313 -6.73 -7.36 2.22
N HIS A 314 -6.30 -8.62 2.30
CA HIS A 314 -6.12 -9.47 1.13
C HIS A 314 -7.41 -10.20 0.78
N LEU A 315 -8.19 -9.61 -0.17
CA LEU A 315 -9.45 -10.15 -0.68
C LEU A 315 -9.33 -10.70 -2.11
N ALA A 316 -8.23 -10.44 -2.81
CA ALA A 316 -8.01 -10.92 -4.17
C ALA A 316 -8.09 -12.45 -4.22
N SER A 317 -9.03 -12.99 -4.99
CA SER A 317 -9.29 -14.42 -5.05
C SER A 317 -10.14 -14.78 -6.27
N ILE A 318 -9.82 -15.88 -6.91
CA ILE A 318 -10.74 -16.58 -7.79
C ILE A 318 -11.77 -17.28 -6.90
N SER A 319 -12.99 -16.75 -6.83
CA SER A 319 -14.03 -17.22 -5.91
C SER A 319 -15.00 -18.25 -6.51
N SER A 320 -15.00 -18.43 -7.83
CA SER A 320 -15.84 -19.43 -8.51
C SER A 320 -15.23 -20.83 -8.44
N SER A 321 -15.87 -21.75 -7.73
CA SER A 321 -15.42 -23.16 -7.67
C SER A 321 -15.39 -23.80 -9.05
N HIS A 322 -16.37 -23.49 -9.92
CA HIS A 322 -16.39 -24.02 -11.28
C HIS A 322 -15.22 -23.51 -12.12
N TYR A 323 -14.90 -22.20 -12.05
CA TYR A 323 -13.74 -21.65 -12.73
C TYR A 323 -12.44 -22.26 -12.19
N ALA A 324 -12.32 -22.38 -10.88
CA ALA A 324 -11.16 -22.96 -10.20
C ALA A 324 -10.90 -24.42 -10.62
N PHE A 325 -11.96 -25.20 -10.82
CA PHE A 325 -11.84 -26.58 -11.28
C PHE A 325 -11.24 -26.67 -12.69
N ASN A 326 -11.66 -25.79 -13.58
CA ASN A 326 -11.17 -25.75 -14.97
C ASN A 326 -9.82 -25.04 -15.13
N ASN A 327 -9.41 -24.21 -14.14
CA ASN A 327 -8.18 -23.41 -14.17
C ASN A 327 -7.37 -23.59 -12.87
N PRO A 328 -6.90 -24.82 -12.57
CA PRO A 328 -6.30 -25.12 -11.26
C PRO A 328 -4.99 -24.35 -10.99
N ILE A 329 -4.13 -24.22 -11.99
CA ILE A 329 -2.82 -23.53 -11.84
C ILE A 329 -3.00 -22.05 -11.57
N GLU A 330 -3.89 -21.37 -12.31
CA GLU A 330 -4.20 -19.97 -12.09
C GLU A 330 -4.82 -19.76 -10.70
N THR A 331 -5.69 -20.67 -10.28
CA THR A 331 -6.29 -20.65 -8.94
C THR A 331 -5.22 -20.78 -7.84
N LEU A 332 -4.27 -21.69 -7.99
CA LEU A 332 -3.16 -21.85 -7.04
C LEU A 332 -2.29 -20.58 -6.97
N ARG A 333 -2.01 -19.95 -8.11
CA ARG A 333 -1.26 -18.69 -8.16
C ARG A 333 -1.99 -17.57 -7.44
N CYS A 334 -3.28 -17.37 -7.77
CA CYS A 334 -4.08 -16.27 -7.23
C CYS A 334 -4.42 -16.45 -5.74
N ASN A 335 -4.91 -17.63 -5.35
CA ASN A 335 -5.47 -17.84 -4.02
C ASN A 335 -4.45 -18.37 -2.99
N GLY A 336 -3.32 -18.92 -3.43
CA GLY A 336 -2.30 -19.50 -2.58
C GLY A 336 -0.97 -18.76 -2.66
N LEU A 337 -0.36 -18.74 -3.86
CA LEU A 337 0.98 -18.18 -4.03
C LEU A 337 1.02 -16.67 -3.80
N LEU A 338 0.03 -15.91 -4.27
CA LEU A 338 -0.04 -14.47 -4.04
C LEU A 338 -0.09 -14.14 -2.54
N THR A 339 -0.86 -14.90 -1.75
CA THR A 339 -0.88 -14.74 -0.28
C THR A 339 0.51 -15.00 0.32
N ALA A 340 1.18 -16.06 -0.11
CA ALA A 340 2.54 -16.38 0.34
C ALA A 340 3.55 -15.29 -0.03
N GLN A 341 3.47 -14.73 -1.23
CA GLN A 341 4.33 -13.63 -1.68
C GLN A 341 4.12 -12.36 -0.84
N ILE A 342 2.88 -12.00 -0.51
CA ILE A 342 2.59 -10.86 0.37
C ILE A 342 3.25 -11.07 1.74
N CYS A 343 3.08 -12.26 2.33
CA CYS A 343 3.69 -12.59 3.61
C CYS A 343 5.23 -12.47 3.57
N ASP A 344 5.85 -13.03 2.51
CA ASP A 344 7.29 -13.01 2.32
C ASP A 344 7.85 -11.59 2.14
N ILE A 345 7.18 -10.76 1.34
CA ILE A 345 7.60 -9.36 1.13
C ILE A 345 7.57 -8.60 2.46
N ILE A 346 6.50 -8.69 3.24
CA ILE A 346 6.39 -8.01 4.54
C ILE A 346 7.54 -8.45 5.45
N HIS A 347 7.80 -9.76 5.53
CA HIS A 347 8.87 -10.33 6.34
C HIS A 347 10.25 -9.85 5.90
N ARG A 348 10.61 -10.00 4.61
CA ARG A 348 11.92 -9.60 4.08
C ARG A 348 12.20 -8.10 4.22
N LYS A 349 11.16 -7.28 4.12
CA LYS A 349 11.28 -5.82 4.28
C LYS A 349 11.30 -5.39 5.76
N GLY A 350 11.09 -6.29 6.71
CA GLY A 350 11.03 -5.97 8.13
C GLY A 350 9.88 -5.03 8.52
N TRP A 351 8.79 -5.02 7.73
CA TRP A 351 7.65 -4.13 8.00
C TRP A 351 6.77 -4.68 9.13
N ASN A 352 6.23 -3.78 9.95
CA ASN A 352 5.25 -4.12 10.98
C ASN A 352 3.80 -4.04 10.43
N THR A 353 3.60 -4.44 9.18
CA THR A 353 2.31 -4.41 8.50
C THR A 353 1.42 -5.53 9.03
N LYS A 354 0.19 -5.20 9.42
CA LYS A 354 -0.84 -6.20 9.71
C LYS A 354 -1.38 -6.80 8.42
N LEU A 355 -1.62 -8.10 8.40
CA LEU A 355 -2.24 -8.78 7.27
C LEU A 355 -3.55 -9.44 7.70
N PHE A 356 -4.65 -9.11 7.02
CA PHE A 356 -5.86 -9.91 7.00
C PHE A 356 -5.92 -10.70 5.70
N ASN A 357 -5.98 -12.03 5.78
CA ASN A 357 -6.18 -12.92 4.66
C ASN A 357 -7.62 -13.44 4.63
N ALA A 358 -8.34 -13.21 3.54
CA ALA A 358 -9.64 -13.81 3.31
C ALA A 358 -9.49 -15.31 3.00
N SER A 359 -9.43 -16.12 4.04
CA SER A 359 -9.56 -17.57 3.95
C SER A 359 -11.02 -17.96 3.68
N SER A 360 -11.33 -19.22 3.61
CA SER A 360 -12.66 -19.71 3.23
C SER A 360 -13.08 -20.93 4.04
N SER A 361 -14.38 -21.08 4.33
CA SER A 361 -14.93 -22.31 4.91
C SER A 361 -14.70 -23.55 4.05
N GLU A 362 -14.36 -23.38 2.77
CA GLU A 362 -14.00 -24.48 1.86
C GLU A 362 -12.70 -25.21 2.26
N ILE A 363 -11.89 -24.65 3.18
CA ILE A 363 -10.73 -25.37 3.77
C ILE A 363 -11.19 -26.55 4.64
N TYR A 364 -12.43 -26.53 5.10
CA TYR A 364 -13.04 -27.64 5.86
C TYR A 364 -13.85 -28.61 4.97
N LYS A 365 -13.78 -28.45 3.65
CA LYS A 365 -14.51 -29.30 2.71
C LYS A 365 -14.05 -30.76 2.86
N GLY A 366 -15.02 -31.67 2.90
CA GLY A 366 -14.81 -33.11 3.20
C GLY A 366 -15.56 -33.56 4.45
N HIS A 367 -15.96 -32.65 5.31
CA HIS A 367 -16.92 -32.91 6.38
C HIS A 367 -18.35 -32.82 5.83
N ILE A 368 -19.23 -33.71 6.26
CA ILE A 368 -20.62 -33.79 5.76
C ILE A 368 -21.55 -32.97 6.66
N ASP A 369 -21.55 -33.24 7.94
CA ASP A 369 -22.30 -32.49 8.96
C ASP A 369 -21.39 -32.28 10.17
N TYR A 370 -20.82 -31.05 10.28
CA TYR A 370 -19.78 -30.78 11.26
C TYR A 370 -19.80 -29.31 11.69
N SER A 371 -19.60 -29.09 13.00
CA SER A 371 -19.36 -27.75 13.53
C SER A 371 -17.85 -27.53 13.66
N VAL A 372 -17.31 -26.65 12.80
CA VAL A 372 -15.87 -26.38 12.73
C VAL A 372 -15.44 -25.31 13.71
N LYS A 373 -14.20 -25.43 14.17
CA LYS A 373 -13.48 -24.44 15.00
C LYS A 373 -12.25 -23.94 14.25
N GLU A 374 -11.68 -22.86 14.74
CA GLU A 374 -10.53 -22.18 14.10
C GLU A 374 -9.30 -23.09 13.90
N ASN A 375 -9.09 -24.04 14.80
CA ASN A 375 -7.94 -24.95 14.78
C ASN A 375 -8.23 -26.29 14.07
N ASP A 376 -9.41 -26.47 13.50
CA ASP A 376 -9.71 -27.66 12.75
C ASP A 376 -8.99 -27.63 11.40
N HIS A 377 -8.39 -28.74 11.03
CA HIS A 377 -7.68 -28.89 9.75
C HIS A 377 -8.26 -30.05 8.97
N ASN A 378 -8.48 -29.84 7.67
CA ASN A 378 -8.79 -30.90 6.75
C ASN A 378 -7.58 -31.19 5.85
N MET A 379 -7.08 -32.41 5.86
CA MET A 379 -5.90 -32.81 5.06
C MET A 379 -6.25 -33.32 3.66
N PHE A 380 -7.53 -33.55 3.37
CA PHE A 380 -7.96 -34.15 2.10
C PHE A 380 -8.81 -33.20 1.28
N HIS A 381 -8.14 -32.37 0.49
CA HIS A 381 -8.81 -31.47 -0.44
C HIS A 381 -8.86 -32.10 -1.84
N LEU A 382 -10.08 -32.24 -2.35
CA LEU A 382 -10.31 -32.81 -3.70
C LEU A 382 -10.61 -31.71 -4.74
N HIS A 383 -10.52 -30.43 -4.35
CA HIS A 383 -10.88 -29.31 -5.20
C HIS A 383 -9.77 -28.24 -5.24
N PRO A 384 -9.35 -27.75 -6.43
CA PRO A 384 -8.27 -26.78 -6.56
C PRO A 384 -8.46 -25.50 -5.73
N TYR A 385 -9.72 -25.02 -5.60
CA TYR A 385 -10.04 -23.86 -4.77
C TYR A 385 -9.70 -24.10 -3.29
N SER A 386 -10.12 -25.24 -2.74
CA SER A 386 -9.85 -25.61 -1.35
C SER A 386 -8.35 -25.76 -1.10
N ILE A 387 -7.64 -26.42 -2.02
CA ILE A 387 -6.17 -26.59 -1.96
C ILE A 387 -5.49 -25.22 -1.92
N ALA A 388 -5.85 -24.32 -2.83
CA ALA A 388 -5.26 -22.99 -2.93
C ALA A 388 -5.53 -22.12 -1.68
N LYS A 389 -6.77 -22.16 -1.17
CA LYS A 389 -7.14 -21.44 0.05
C LYS A 389 -6.43 -21.99 1.29
N THR A 390 -6.28 -23.31 1.39
CA THR A 390 -5.50 -23.95 2.48
C THR A 390 -4.04 -23.56 2.40
N MET A 391 -3.43 -23.53 1.22
CA MET A 391 -2.06 -23.05 1.03
C MET A 391 -1.88 -21.62 1.57
N GLY A 392 -2.72 -20.68 1.13
CA GLY A 392 -2.66 -19.29 1.62
C GLY A 392 -2.89 -19.18 3.13
N HIS A 393 -3.87 -19.92 3.66
CA HIS A 393 -4.17 -19.99 5.10
C HIS A 393 -2.95 -20.47 5.90
N SER A 394 -2.34 -21.59 5.52
CA SER A 394 -1.18 -22.16 6.19
C SER A 394 0.05 -21.25 6.13
N MET A 395 0.27 -20.53 5.02
CA MET A 395 1.37 -19.58 4.92
C MET A 395 1.21 -18.41 5.90
N VAL A 396 0.00 -17.88 6.06
CA VAL A 396 -0.30 -16.85 7.07
C VAL A 396 0.00 -17.36 8.48
N GLU A 397 -0.42 -18.58 8.82
CA GLU A 397 -0.13 -19.21 10.11
C GLU A 397 1.35 -19.44 10.33
N PHE A 398 2.06 -19.89 9.30
CA PHE A 398 3.52 -20.06 9.36
C PHE A 398 4.23 -18.76 9.72
N TYR A 399 3.96 -17.69 8.98
CA TYR A 399 4.62 -16.40 9.25
C TYR A 399 4.22 -15.79 10.60
N ARG A 400 2.97 -15.97 11.02
CA ARG A 400 2.51 -15.57 12.36
C ARG A 400 3.23 -16.34 13.47
N ASN A 401 3.25 -17.67 13.37
CA ASN A 401 3.71 -18.52 14.48
C ASN A 401 5.24 -18.61 14.57
N VAL A 402 5.92 -18.58 13.41
CA VAL A 402 7.39 -18.70 13.36
C VAL A 402 8.09 -17.37 13.52
N TYR A 403 7.57 -16.31 12.90
CA TYR A 403 8.22 -14.99 12.89
C TYR A 403 7.51 -13.95 13.76
N GLY A 404 6.39 -14.29 14.40
CA GLY A 404 5.65 -13.39 15.30
C GLY A 404 4.95 -12.23 14.59
N LEU A 405 4.68 -12.36 13.28
CA LEU A 405 4.07 -11.29 12.49
C LEU A 405 2.56 -11.15 12.80
N PRO A 406 2.00 -9.92 12.77
CA PRO A 406 0.61 -9.67 13.13
C PRO A 406 -0.36 -10.04 11.99
N PHE A 407 -0.33 -11.30 11.57
CA PHE A 407 -1.10 -11.82 10.44
C PHE A 407 -2.34 -12.59 10.91
N SER A 408 -3.49 -12.29 10.31
CA SER A 408 -4.77 -12.92 10.65
C SER A 408 -5.38 -13.64 9.45
N ASN A 409 -5.98 -14.80 9.72
CA ASN A 409 -6.89 -15.48 8.80
C ASN A 409 -8.34 -15.20 9.22
N GLY A 410 -9.16 -14.68 8.30
CA GLY A 410 -10.60 -14.68 8.43
C GLY A 410 -11.20 -15.82 7.61
N VAL A 411 -11.68 -16.87 8.24
CA VAL A 411 -12.34 -17.99 7.55
C VAL A 411 -13.78 -17.58 7.24
N ILE A 412 -13.98 -17.08 6.03
CA ILE A 412 -15.26 -16.50 5.59
C ILE A 412 -16.16 -17.62 5.07
N PHE A 413 -17.39 -17.66 5.58
CA PHE A 413 -18.46 -18.50 5.08
C PHE A 413 -19.16 -17.86 3.88
N THR A 414 -20.30 -18.41 3.43
CA THR A 414 -20.98 -17.90 2.24
C THR A 414 -21.38 -16.43 2.45
N THR A 415 -20.92 -15.56 1.56
CA THR A 415 -21.22 -14.13 1.63
C THR A 415 -22.11 -13.73 0.47
N GLU A 416 -23.17 -12.97 0.74
CA GLU A 416 -24.13 -12.51 -0.24
C GLU A 416 -24.31 -10.97 -0.17
N SER A 417 -24.62 -10.40 -1.32
CA SER A 417 -25.14 -9.02 -1.47
C SER A 417 -25.62 -8.80 -2.91
N PRO A 418 -26.33 -7.70 -3.19
CA PRO A 418 -26.70 -7.32 -4.56
C PRO A 418 -25.53 -7.19 -5.53
N LEU A 419 -24.32 -6.91 -5.02
CA LEU A 419 -23.10 -6.75 -5.82
C LEU A 419 -22.43 -8.08 -6.19
N LYS A 420 -22.95 -9.22 -5.76
CA LYS A 420 -22.39 -10.52 -6.10
C LYS A 420 -22.63 -10.84 -7.59
N LYS A 421 -21.61 -11.39 -8.24
CA LYS A 421 -21.68 -11.70 -9.69
C LYS A 421 -22.83 -12.67 -10.00
N PRO A 422 -23.52 -12.52 -11.16
CA PRO A 422 -24.68 -13.35 -11.55
C PRO A 422 -24.38 -14.85 -11.69
N VAL A 423 -23.12 -15.26 -11.77
CA VAL A 423 -22.71 -16.67 -11.86
C VAL A 423 -23.01 -17.46 -10.58
N PHE A 424 -23.16 -16.79 -9.42
CA PHE A 424 -23.46 -17.43 -8.15
C PHE A 424 -24.95 -17.70 -7.96
N LEU A 425 -25.28 -18.79 -7.26
CA LEU A 425 -26.60 -19.39 -7.25
C LEU A 425 -27.74 -18.42 -6.95
N LEU A 426 -27.71 -17.67 -5.83
CA LEU A 426 -28.83 -16.81 -5.46
C LEU A 426 -29.05 -15.68 -6.47
N ASN A 427 -27.97 -15.03 -6.94
CA ASN A 427 -28.04 -14.00 -7.97
C ASN A 427 -28.41 -14.56 -9.34
N LYS A 428 -28.00 -15.81 -9.66
CA LYS A 428 -28.42 -16.53 -10.86
C LYS A 428 -29.94 -16.80 -10.81
N VAL A 429 -30.44 -17.24 -9.67
CA VAL A 429 -31.88 -17.45 -9.42
C VAL A 429 -32.66 -16.13 -9.54
N THR A 430 -32.20 -15.07 -8.91
CA THR A 430 -32.83 -13.75 -8.96
C THR A 430 -32.93 -13.21 -10.39
N ASN A 431 -31.85 -13.32 -11.18
CA ASN A 431 -31.88 -12.90 -12.57
C ASN A 431 -32.87 -13.74 -13.39
N HIS A 432 -32.88 -15.05 -13.19
CA HIS A 432 -33.86 -15.93 -13.83
C HIS A 432 -35.30 -15.55 -13.46
N ILE A 433 -35.59 -15.22 -12.20
CA ILE A 433 -36.91 -14.75 -11.78
C ILE A 433 -37.31 -13.47 -12.53
N LYS A 434 -36.40 -12.50 -12.67
CA LYS A 434 -36.64 -11.25 -13.42
C LYS A 434 -36.97 -11.54 -14.89
N GLU A 435 -36.21 -12.43 -15.53
CA GLU A 435 -36.46 -12.88 -16.90
C GLU A 435 -37.79 -13.62 -17.03
N TRP A 436 -38.10 -14.52 -16.09
CA TRP A 436 -39.34 -15.27 -16.05
C TRP A 436 -40.58 -14.33 -15.98
N LYS A 437 -40.53 -13.32 -15.13
CA LYS A 437 -41.58 -12.28 -15.04
C LYS A 437 -41.72 -11.46 -16.30
N ASN A 438 -40.60 -11.23 -17.01
CA ASN A 438 -40.60 -10.51 -18.27
C ASN A 438 -41.01 -11.37 -19.49
N GLY A 439 -41.48 -12.62 -19.25
CA GLY A 439 -42.04 -13.50 -20.27
C GLY A 439 -41.05 -14.51 -20.87
N ASN A 440 -39.77 -14.46 -20.48
CA ASN A 440 -38.81 -15.50 -20.87
C ASN A 440 -38.99 -16.73 -19.97
N LYS A 441 -39.71 -17.73 -20.48
CA LYS A 441 -40.02 -18.98 -19.76
C LYS A 441 -38.95 -20.06 -19.94
N SER A 442 -37.69 -19.69 -20.06
CA SER A 442 -36.59 -20.65 -20.10
C SER A 442 -36.43 -21.37 -18.76
N VAL A 443 -36.06 -22.66 -18.80
CA VAL A 443 -35.87 -23.44 -17.58
C VAL A 443 -34.46 -23.27 -17.03
N LEU A 444 -34.35 -22.97 -15.73
CA LEU A 444 -33.06 -22.82 -15.05
C LEU A 444 -32.52 -24.18 -14.62
N GLN A 445 -31.26 -24.46 -14.97
CA GLN A 445 -30.55 -25.63 -14.50
C GLN A 445 -29.69 -25.29 -13.30
N VAL A 446 -29.85 -26.03 -12.21
CA VAL A 446 -29.08 -25.90 -10.97
C VAL A 446 -28.54 -27.23 -10.48
N GLY A 447 -27.51 -27.22 -9.65
CA GLY A 447 -27.00 -28.41 -8.97
C GLY A 447 -27.85 -28.77 -7.75
N ASN A 448 -27.27 -29.60 -6.85
CA ASN A 448 -27.92 -30.06 -5.63
C ASN A 448 -28.37 -28.89 -4.72
N LEU A 449 -29.65 -28.89 -4.37
CA LEU A 449 -30.27 -27.90 -3.47
C LEU A 449 -30.39 -28.39 -2.01
N ASP A 450 -29.99 -29.63 -1.70
CA ASP A 450 -30.16 -30.21 -0.36
C ASP A 450 -29.05 -29.82 0.63
N SER A 451 -27.99 -29.18 0.15
CA SER A 451 -26.93 -28.66 1.01
C SER A 451 -27.38 -27.45 1.83
N TYR A 452 -26.71 -27.25 2.95
CA TYR A 452 -26.92 -26.08 3.80
C TYR A 452 -25.82 -25.05 3.54
N ARG A 453 -26.15 -23.77 3.76
CA ARG A 453 -25.21 -22.66 3.68
C ARG A 453 -25.35 -21.74 4.89
N ASN A 454 -24.23 -21.42 5.50
CA ASN A 454 -24.14 -20.38 6.50
C ASN A 454 -23.89 -19.06 5.75
N ILE A 455 -24.87 -18.16 5.80
CA ILE A 455 -24.88 -16.96 4.95
C ILE A 455 -24.71 -15.71 5.80
N LEU A 456 -23.84 -14.82 5.34
CA LEU A 456 -23.60 -13.48 5.86
C LEU A 456 -23.81 -12.43 4.77
N HIS A 457 -24.22 -11.24 5.16
CA HIS A 457 -24.14 -10.10 4.27
C HIS A 457 -22.70 -9.58 4.16
N ALA A 458 -22.34 -9.04 3.00
CA ALA A 458 -20.97 -8.56 2.75
C ALA A 458 -20.57 -7.39 3.68
N SER A 459 -21.50 -6.57 4.15
CA SER A 459 -21.25 -5.52 5.14
C SER A 459 -20.86 -6.09 6.51
N ASP A 460 -21.47 -7.20 6.94
CA ASP A 460 -21.13 -7.86 8.19
C ASP A 460 -19.72 -8.47 8.12
N VAL A 461 -19.34 -9.00 6.96
CA VAL A 461 -17.97 -9.47 6.72
C VAL A 461 -16.98 -8.31 6.76
N ALA A 462 -17.29 -7.16 6.17
CA ALA A 462 -16.44 -5.97 6.22
C ALA A 462 -16.24 -5.46 7.66
N ASN A 463 -17.31 -5.44 8.47
CA ASN A 463 -17.22 -5.11 9.89
C ASN A 463 -16.38 -6.12 10.69
N ALA A 464 -16.46 -7.42 10.35
CA ALA A 464 -15.61 -8.44 10.94
C ALA A 464 -14.13 -8.18 10.62
N ILE A 465 -13.82 -7.85 9.38
CA ILE A 465 -12.45 -7.51 8.94
C ILE A 465 -11.91 -6.33 9.75
N HIS A 466 -12.68 -5.25 9.90
CA HIS A 466 -12.27 -4.08 10.68
C HIS A 466 -12.02 -4.45 12.14
N THR A 467 -12.90 -5.25 12.76
CA THR A 467 -12.73 -5.73 14.13
C THR A 467 -11.44 -6.55 14.30
N ILE A 468 -11.14 -7.43 13.34
CA ILE A 468 -9.94 -8.29 13.37
C ILE A 468 -8.66 -7.48 13.23
N VAL A 469 -8.57 -6.57 12.26
CA VAL A 469 -7.34 -5.79 12.03
C VAL A 469 -7.09 -4.73 13.11
N SER A 470 -8.12 -4.38 13.88
CA SER A 470 -7.99 -3.52 15.05
C SER A 470 -7.26 -4.20 16.21
N GLN A 471 -7.15 -5.54 16.21
CA GLN A 471 -6.41 -6.27 17.24
C GLN A 471 -4.91 -6.05 17.11
N LYS A 472 -4.20 -6.10 18.23
CA LYS A 472 -2.74 -5.93 18.27
C LYS A 472 -2.01 -7.10 17.61
N ASN A 473 -2.46 -8.31 17.89
CA ASN A 473 -1.84 -9.56 17.44
C ASN A 473 -2.71 -10.21 16.35
N GLY A 474 -2.06 -10.92 15.44
CA GLY A 474 -2.75 -11.74 14.46
C GLY A 474 -3.29 -13.05 15.04
N ASP A 475 -4.41 -13.53 14.49
CA ASP A 475 -5.02 -14.80 14.86
C ASP A 475 -5.92 -15.34 13.73
N THR A 476 -6.47 -16.55 13.91
CA THR A 476 -7.47 -17.13 13.03
C THR A 476 -8.86 -16.95 13.63
N TYR A 477 -9.82 -16.48 12.82
CA TYR A 477 -11.20 -16.22 13.21
C TYR A 477 -12.18 -16.83 12.22
N LEU A 478 -13.26 -17.47 12.72
CA LEU A 478 -14.39 -17.84 11.88
C LEU A 478 -15.29 -16.62 11.69
N ILE A 479 -15.64 -16.30 10.44
CA ILE A 479 -16.59 -15.26 10.08
C ILE A 479 -17.85 -15.94 9.55
N CYS A 480 -18.80 -16.21 10.45
CA CYS A 480 -19.99 -16.98 10.18
C CYS A 480 -21.20 -16.54 11.02
N ASN A 481 -22.39 -16.86 10.53
CA ASN A 481 -23.62 -16.70 11.28
C ASN A 481 -23.81 -17.86 12.28
N SER A 482 -24.78 -17.73 13.20
CA SER A 482 -25.19 -18.84 14.09
C SER A 482 -26.02 -19.90 13.38
N GLU A 483 -26.68 -19.53 12.28
CA GLU A 483 -27.65 -20.36 11.58
C GLU A 483 -27.17 -20.72 10.17
N SER A 484 -27.51 -21.94 9.74
CA SER A 484 -27.34 -22.38 8.37
C SER A 484 -28.73 -22.65 7.76
N HIS A 485 -28.88 -22.29 6.49
CA HIS A 485 -30.14 -22.41 5.77
C HIS A 485 -30.00 -23.45 4.65
N LYS A 486 -31.04 -24.27 4.45
CA LYS A 486 -31.09 -25.19 3.32
C LYS A 486 -31.22 -24.39 2.02
N VAL A 487 -30.39 -24.71 1.04
CA VAL A 487 -30.35 -23.97 -0.23
C VAL A 487 -31.70 -24.03 -0.95
N TYR A 488 -32.37 -25.16 -0.85
CA TYR A 488 -33.74 -25.37 -1.37
C TYR A 488 -34.71 -24.29 -0.85
N ASP A 489 -34.72 -24.10 0.48
CA ASP A 489 -35.65 -23.16 1.12
C ASP A 489 -35.38 -21.71 0.71
N LEU A 490 -34.10 -21.35 0.53
CA LEU A 490 -33.69 -20.04 0.05
C LEU A 490 -34.19 -19.77 -1.38
N VAL A 491 -34.08 -20.78 -2.25
CA VAL A 491 -34.54 -20.69 -3.65
C VAL A 491 -36.07 -20.51 -3.68
N ILE A 492 -36.83 -21.36 -2.94
CA ILE A 492 -38.28 -21.24 -2.84
C ILE A 492 -38.70 -19.86 -2.34
N LYS A 493 -38.05 -19.36 -1.29
CA LYS A 493 -38.31 -18.04 -0.71
C LYS A 493 -38.07 -16.90 -1.71
N LEU A 494 -36.99 -16.96 -2.50
CA LEU A 494 -36.72 -15.96 -3.54
C LEU A 494 -37.84 -15.91 -4.56
N TYR A 495 -38.33 -17.06 -5.07
CA TYR A 495 -39.47 -17.08 -6.01
C TYR A 495 -40.74 -16.56 -5.37
N SER A 496 -41.04 -16.96 -4.13
CA SER A 496 -42.21 -16.48 -3.38
C SER A 496 -42.18 -14.97 -3.15
N ASN A 497 -41.01 -14.38 -2.86
CA ASN A 497 -40.83 -12.92 -2.74
C ASN A 497 -41.21 -12.17 -4.04
N TYR A 498 -41.16 -12.82 -5.18
CA TYR A 498 -41.61 -12.27 -6.47
C TYR A 498 -43.06 -12.66 -6.84
N GLY A 499 -43.76 -13.39 -5.95
CA GLY A 499 -45.12 -13.85 -6.17
C GLY A 499 -45.23 -15.09 -7.07
N ILE A 500 -44.17 -15.88 -7.17
CA ILE A 500 -44.12 -17.13 -7.92
C ILE A 500 -44.06 -18.30 -6.93
N GLU A 501 -45.15 -19.04 -6.81
CA GLU A 501 -45.20 -20.23 -5.97
C GLU A 501 -44.68 -21.45 -6.74
N LEU A 502 -43.67 -22.12 -6.18
CA LEU A 502 -43.10 -23.33 -6.78
C LEU A 502 -43.54 -24.58 -6.05
N GLU A 503 -43.77 -25.65 -6.80
CA GLU A 503 -43.96 -27.00 -6.29
C GLU A 503 -42.89 -27.96 -6.86
N LYS A 504 -42.50 -28.98 -6.07
CA LYS A 504 -41.48 -29.95 -6.45
C LYS A 504 -42.12 -31.28 -6.86
N LYS A 505 -41.70 -31.77 -8.03
CA LYS A 505 -41.97 -33.13 -8.46
C LYS A 505 -40.66 -33.73 -8.99
N ASP A 506 -40.20 -34.77 -8.32
CA ASP A 506 -38.89 -35.37 -8.58
C ASP A 506 -37.75 -34.31 -8.54
N ASN A 507 -37.01 -34.16 -9.63
CA ASN A 507 -35.94 -33.19 -9.78
C ASN A 507 -36.37 -31.88 -10.48
N ILE A 508 -37.68 -31.62 -10.56
CA ILE A 508 -38.23 -30.42 -11.23
C ILE A 508 -38.99 -29.59 -10.23
N LEU A 509 -38.75 -28.28 -10.27
CA LEU A 509 -39.58 -27.25 -9.64
C LEU A 509 -40.42 -26.58 -10.73
N TYR A 510 -41.73 -26.64 -10.59
CA TYR A 510 -42.69 -26.04 -11.53
C TYR A 510 -43.50 -24.92 -10.86
N GLU A 511 -43.94 -23.96 -11.65
CA GLU A 511 -44.80 -22.90 -11.17
C GLU A 511 -46.22 -23.43 -10.93
N ARG A 512 -46.71 -23.32 -9.71
CA ARG A 512 -48.03 -23.87 -9.31
C ARG A 512 -49.18 -23.31 -10.13
N ALA A 513 -49.12 -22.01 -10.48
CA ALA A 513 -50.18 -21.36 -11.21
C ALA A 513 -50.30 -21.76 -12.67
N THR A 514 -49.19 -22.11 -13.33
CA THR A 514 -49.13 -22.36 -14.77
C THR A 514 -48.80 -23.83 -15.10
N GLY A 515 -48.26 -24.58 -14.16
CA GLY A 515 -47.72 -25.93 -14.38
C GLY A 515 -46.42 -25.96 -15.21
N LEU A 516 -45.83 -24.82 -15.51
CA LEU A 516 -44.61 -24.74 -16.30
C LEU A 516 -43.36 -25.10 -15.44
N ASP A 517 -42.45 -25.85 -16.03
CA ASP A 517 -41.17 -26.18 -15.42
C ASP A 517 -40.33 -24.92 -15.30
N VAL A 518 -39.86 -24.61 -14.09
CA VAL A 518 -39.06 -23.42 -13.77
C VAL A 518 -37.59 -23.76 -13.53
N ILE A 519 -37.35 -24.82 -12.74
CA ILE A 519 -35.99 -25.26 -12.37
C ILE A 519 -35.88 -26.76 -12.59
N ILE A 520 -34.78 -27.19 -13.22
CA ILE A 520 -34.34 -28.60 -13.23
C ILE A 520 -33.12 -28.74 -12.31
N ILE A 521 -33.25 -29.63 -11.31
CA ILE A 521 -32.16 -29.96 -10.39
C ILE A 521 -31.37 -31.11 -11.04
N GLN A 522 -30.11 -30.85 -11.35
CA GLN A 522 -29.23 -31.87 -11.96
C GLN A 522 -28.54 -32.70 -10.88
N ASP A 523 -28.77 -34.00 -10.88
CA ASP A 523 -28.11 -34.97 -9.97
C ASP A 523 -26.62 -35.19 -10.34
N LYS A 524 -26.25 -34.96 -11.59
CA LYS A 524 -24.88 -35.11 -12.09
C LYS A 524 -24.30 -33.76 -12.45
N GLN A 525 -23.34 -33.27 -11.76
CA GLN A 525 -22.54 -32.76 -11.84
C GLN A 525 -21.84 -31.77 -12.05
N LEU A 526 -21.52 -30.91 -11.56
CA LEU A 526 -20.43 -29.95 -11.62
C LEU A 526 -19.38 -30.30 -10.56
N GLY A 527 -18.74 -31.47 -10.68
CA GLY A 527 -17.68 -31.95 -9.79
C GLY A 527 -18.13 -32.12 -8.32
N PHE A 528 -17.62 -33.02 -7.59
CA PHE A 528 -17.59 -33.33 -6.14
C PHE A 528 -18.74 -32.89 -5.17
N ASP A 529 -19.76 -32.16 -5.59
CA ASP A 529 -20.87 -31.69 -4.75
C ASP A 529 -22.08 -32.62 -4.73
N SER A 530 -21.87 -33.90 -4.99
CA SER A 530 -22.94 -34.92 -4.95
C SER A 530 -23.44 -35.23 -3.54
N ILE A 531 -22.67 -34.92 -2.50
CA ILE A 531 -23.04 -35.17 -1.10
C ILE A 531 -23.51 -33.85 -0.48
N PRO A 532 -24.76 -33.78 0.04
CA PRO A 532 -25.23 -32.62 0.78
C PRO A 532 -24.30 -32.35 1.96
N THR A 533 -23.91 -31.10 2.13
CA THR A 533 -23.03 -30.68 3.22
C THR A 533 -23.70 -29.69 4.13
N ASN A 534 -23.42 -29.78 5.44
CA ASN A 534 -23.86 -28.84 6.47
C ASN A 534 -22.66 -28.49 7.36
N ILE A 535 -21.77 -27.63 6.83
CA ILE A 535 -20.62 -27.13 7.59
C ILE A 535 -21.08 -25.88 8.34
N ARG A 536 -21.05 -25.96 9.66
CA ARG A 536 -21.39 -24.87 10.58
C ARG A 536 -20.11 -24.35 11.22
N GLY A 537 -20.08 -23.08 11.58
CA GLY A 537 -18.98 -22.48 12.33
C GLY A 537 -19.52 -21.75 13.57
N GLU A 538 -18.68 -21.67 14.59
CA GLU A 538 -18.97 -20.92 15.80
C GLU A 538 -18.04 -19.71 15.87
N ALA A 539 -18.53 -18.53 15.52
CA ALA A 539 -17.76 -17.29 15.60
C ALA A 539 -17.56 -16.77 17.04
N THR A 540 -17.38 -17.67 18.01
CA THR A 540 -17.30 -17.33 19.45
C THR A 540 -16.15 -16.36 19.71
N LYS A 541 -14.97 -16.68 19.21
CA LYS A 541 -13.77 -15.86 19.34
C LYS A 541 -13.94 -14.43 18.76
N LEU A 542 -14.59 -14.31 17.62
CA LEU A 542 -14.86 -13.02 16.99
C LEU A 542 -15.96 -12.24 17.73
N ARG A 543 -16.95 -12.94 18.29
CA ARG A 543 -18.00 -12.33 19.12
C ARG A 543 -17.46 -11.81 20.44
N GLU A 544 -16.49 -12.45 21.05
CA GLU A 544 -15.79 -11.97 22.24
C GLU A 544 -15.07 -10.63 21.99
N LEU A 545 -14.70 -10.33 20.75
CA LEU A 545 -14.19 -9.03 20.33
C LEU A 545 -15.29 -7.98 20.10
N GLY A 546 -16.56 -8.31 20.32
CA GLY A 546 -17.71 -7.42 20.17
C GLY A 546 -18.39 -7.46 18.81
N TRP A 547 -17.89 -8.26 17.86
CA TRP A 547 -18.54 -8.40 16.55
C TRP A 547 -19.79 -9.29 16.61
N LYS A 548 -20.83 -8.91 15.86
CA LYS A 548 -21.99 -9.75 15.58
C LYS A 548 -22.56 -9.40 14.21
N PRO A 549 -23.14 -10.37 13.48
CA PRO A 549 -23.84 -10.07 12.24
C PRO A 549 -25.10 -9.23 12.55
N LEU A 550 -25.33 -8.21 11.73
CA LEU A 550 -26.46 -7.28 11.89
C LEU A 550 -27.57 -7.53 10.86
N VAL A 551 -27.22 -8.06 9.70
CA VAL A 551 -28.14 -8.27 8.58
C VAL A 551 -28.67 -9.71 8.62
N ASN A 552 -29.97 -9.85 8.77
CA ASN A 552 -30.62 -11.16 8.80
C ASN A 552 -30.88 -11.71 7.39
N ILE A 553 -31.22 -13.00 7.29
CA ILE A 553 -31.41 -13.68 6.00
C ILE A 553 -32.58 -13.07 5.18
N GLU A 554 -33.65 -12.63 5.83
CA GLU A 554 -34.80 -12.03 5.14
C GLU A 554 -34.41 -10.72 4.44
N THR A 555 -33.62 -9.90 5.13
CA THR A 555 -33.06 -8.67 4.56
C THR A 555 -32.15 -8.99 3.38
N ILE A 556 -31.23 -9.95 3.52
CA ILE A 556 -30.34 -10.39 2.44
C ILE A 556 -31.14 -10.79 1.20
N LEU A 557 -32.15 -11.65 1.37
CA LEU A 557 -32.99 -12.10 0.27
C LEU A 557 -33.84 -10.98 -0.34
N GLY A 558 -34.28 -10.02 0.50
CA GLY A 558 -35.03 -8.85 0.06
C GLY A 558 -34.21 -7.91 -0.81
N GLU A 559 -32.92 -7.71 -0.50
CA GLU A 559 -32.02 -6.86 -1.29
C GLU A 559 -31.66 -7.47 -2.66
N LEU A 560 -31.76 -8.78 -2.82
CA LEU A 560 -31.56 -9.46 -4.11
C LEU A 560 -32.75 -9.27 -5.05
N VAL A 561 -33.94 -8.97 -4.52
CA VAL A 561 -35.17 -8.70 -5.27
C VAL A 561 -35.16 -7.31 -5.90
#